data_bae3c24adb822ba4dd724d74140dd71f
#
_entry.id   bae3c24adb822ba4dd724d74140dd71f
#
_cell.length_a   1.000
_cell.length_b   1.000
_cell.length_c   1.000
_cell.angle_alpha   90.00
_cell.angle_beta   90.00
_cell.angle_gamma   90.00
#
_symmetry.space_group_name_H-M   'P 1'
#
loop_
_entity.id
_entity.type
_entity.pdbx_description
1 polymer ?
#
loop_
_entity_poly.entity_id
_entity_poly.type
_entity_poly.pdbx_seq_one_letter_code
_entity_poly.pdbx_strand_id
1 'polypeptide(L)'
;MGFFRDSISRTVQLGGAVTVAVLTAAFGGFLTGRLSWSLPLVLAAFALTCLLILWIIHRWLERAIVRPLGAVAAITLRVAEGDLTISRDDLKRVGGGAVTDGLSRMVRDLARLVGAIRAAATDSAALAEEISSATEQMVSSTQEVAGTTAELTDRAIAQASLVRGVADDASRILAIAEEVAVGALQAVERNSALASLARGHRERLGTSIEALDRFAEEVELGTREAEALAEASEQLERFIDQTRTVAKQTRVLALNAAIEAARAGSEAHGFSTVADEVRKLSGQAASAAAATGETVRSIAARVVSARERLLRLGQGGLQARDAALAAVEGLTTLSSEADAVDAWTRNVSRATGEVRGLIDGIAVRTRELATGTEDYAAAAEQIAASSQELNASTEEITASAQTLANAAVKLTAAIGIFRD
;
A
#
# COMPACT_ATOMS: atom_id res chain seq x y z
N MET A 1 -4.96 87.40 36.75
CA MET A 1 -4.04 88.56 37.15
C MET A 1 -4.75 89.89 37.32
N GLY A 2 -5.80 90.22 36.60
CA GLY A 2 -6.54 91.49 36.74
C GLY A 2 -7.18 91.68 38.10
N PHE A 3 -7.87 90.66 38.63
CA PHE A 3 -8.62 90.79 39.91
C PHE A 3 -7.71 91.01 41.14
N PHE A 4 -6.52 90.47 41.15
CA PHE A 4 -5.54 90.63 42.23
C PHE A 4 -4.91 92.01 42.19
N ARG A 5 -4.64 92.48 40.99
CA ARG A 5 -4.08 93.88 40.78
C ARG A 5 -5.09 94.95 41.17
N ASP A 6 -6.37 94.73 40.83
CA ASP A 6 -7.45 95.67 41.19
C ASP A 6 -7.76 95.67 42.69
N SER A 7 -7.71 94.48 43.35
CA SER A 7 -7.91 94.37 44.80
C SER A 7 -6.78 95.03 45.61
N ILE A 8 -5.51 94.75 45.19
CA ILE A 8 -4.33 95.38 45.81
C ILE A 8 -4.38 96.89 45.61
N SER A 9 -4.64 97.30 44.38
CA SER A 9 -4.74 98.73 44.04
C SER A 9 -5.80 99.45 44.88
N ARG A 10 -7.01 98.90 45.00
CA ARG A 10 -8.10 99.50 45.79
C ARG A 10 -7.82 99.53 47.28
N THR A 11 -7.23 98.47 47.85
CA THR A 11 -6.96 98.39 49.28
C THR A 11 -5.80 99.31 49.66
N VAL A 12 -4.76 99.38 48.84
CA VAL A 12 -3.65 100.32 49.05
C VAL A 12 -4.08 101.72 48.79
N GLN A 13 -4.89 101.98 47.77
CA GLN A 13 -5.47 103.36 47.54
C GLN A 13 -6.43 103.80 48.62
N LEU A 14 -7.33 102.94 49.08
CA LEU A 14 -8.25 103.24 50.18
C LEU A 14 -7.49 103.44 51.50
N GLY A 15 -6.56 102.53 51.81
CA GLY A 15 -5.71 102.69 52.99
C GLY A 15 -4.87 103.96 52.94
N GLY A 16 -4.22 104.22 51.82
CA GLY A 16 -3.45 105.45 51.58
C GLY A 16 -4.32 106.74 51.65
N ALA A 17 -5.48 106.66 50.97
CA ALA A 17 -6.41 107.82 51.01
C ALA A 17 -6.94 108.14 52.41
N VAL A 18 -7.31 107.05 53.15
CA VAL A 18 -7.73 107.23 54.57
C VAL A 18 -6.61 107.77 55.45
N THR A 19 -5.38 107.29 55.23
CA THR A 19 -4.19 107.76 55.98
C THR A 19 -3.91 109.23 55.70
N VAL A 20 -3.87 109.57 54.40
CA VAL A 20 -3.67 110.97 53.97
C VAL A 20 -4.79 111.84 54.44
N ALA A 21 -6.05 111.43 54.40
CA ALA A 21 -7.20 112.20 54.90
C ALA A 21 -7.14 112.41 56.41
N VAL A 22 -6.79 111.33 57.17
CA VAL A 22 -6.65 111.50 58.66
C VAL A 22 -5.45 112.36 59.02
N LEU A 23 -4.32 112.21 58.33
CA LEU A 23 -3.12 113.04 58.52
C LEU A 23 -3.37 114.53 58.17
N THR A 24 -4.01 114.80 57.05
CA THR A 24 -4.36 116.17 56.63
C THR A 24 -5.40 116.80 57.52
N ALA A 25 -6.39 116.06 58.00
CA ALA A 25 -7.37 116.52 58.93
C ALA A 25 -6.77 116.82 60.32
N ALA A 26 -5.91 115.92 60.82
CA ALA A 26 -5.22 116.13 62.11
C ALA A 26 -4.21 117.33 62.11
N PHE A 27 -3.40 117.37 61.03
CA PHE A 27 -2.43 118.50 60.88
C PHE A 27 -3.08 119.80 60.50
N GLY A 28 -4.12 119.83 59.69
CA GLY A 28 -4.91 121.05 59.41
C GLY A 28 -5.62 121.55 60.60
N GLY A 29 -6.17 120.65 61.43
CA GLY A 29 -6.80 121.10 62.73
C GLY A 29 -5.80 121.67 63.75
N PHE A 30 -4.61 121.14 63.75
CA PHE A 30 -3.52 121.67 64.61
C PHE A 30 -3.01 123.07 64.13
N LEU A 31 -2.80 123.18 62.80
CA LEU A 31 -2.36 124.48 62.22
C LEU A 31 -3.40 125.59 62.30
N THR A 32 -4.66 125.38 62.32
CA THR A 32 -5.72 126.34 62.39
C THR A 32 -6.10 126.74 63.82
N GLY A 33 -5.38 126.22 64.88
CA GLY A 33 -5.64 126.40 66.23
C GLY A 33 -7.05 126.12 66.80
N ARG A 34 -7.83 125.34 65.92
CA ARG A 34 -9.18 124.79 66.24
C ARG A 34 -9.19 123.55 67.08
N LEU A 35 -8.04 122.82 67.12
CA LEU A 35 -7.93 121.61 67.95
C LEU A 35 -7.01 122.05 69.18
N SER A 36 -7.53 122.15 70.33
CA SER A 36 -6.80 122.39 71.61
C SER A 36 -6.19 121.01 72.12
N TRP A 37 -5.76 120.13 71.23
CA TRP A 37 -5.16 118.93 71.66
C TRP A 37 -3.68 119.13 71.99
N SER A 38 -3.26 118.55 73.07
CA SER A 38 -1.85 118.57 73.41
C SER A 38 -1.04 117.68 72.41
N LEU A 39 0.15 118.12 72.00
CA LEU A 39 1.05 117.50 71.06
C LEU A 39 1.18 115.92 71.27
N PRO A 40 1.18 115.46 72.54
CA PRO A 40 1.28 114.00 72.78
C PRO A 40 0.04 113.19 72.32
N LEU A 41 -1.18 113.84 72.39
CA LEU A 41 -2.42 113.18 71.92
C LEU A 41 -2.49 113.06 70.40
N VAL A 42 -1.97 114.03 69.65
CA VAL A 42 -1.84 113.92 68.15
C VAL A 42 -0.81 112.86 67.74
N LEU A 43 0.31 112.78 68.41
CA LEU A 43 1.33 111.77 68.18
C LEU A 43 0.83 110.30 68.52
N ALA A 44 0.02 110.23 69.63
CA ALA A 44 -0.60 109.01 70.04
C ALA A 44 -1.64 108.47 68.95
N ALA A 45 -2.49 109.38 68.43
CA ALA A 45 -3.48 109.11 67.40
C ALA A 45 -2.77 108.70 66.07
N PHE A 46 -1.68 109.37 65.72
CA PHE A 46 -0.85 109.02 64.57
C PHE A 46 -0.21 107.63 64.74
N ALA A 47 0.41 107.33 65.89
CA ALA A 47 0.97 106.01 66.14
C ALA A 47 -0.08 104.91 66.10
N LEU A 48 -1.33 105.20 66.64
CA LEU A 48 -2.42 104.22 66.62
C LEU A 48 -2.94 103.97 65.19
N THR A 49 -3.04 105.04 64.37
CA THR A 49 -3.41 104.87 62.94
C THR A 49 -2.34 104.13 62.16
N CYS A 50 -1.04 104.41 62.38
CA CYS A 50 0.07 103.65 61.75
C CYS A 50 0.03 102.15 62.15
N LEU A 51 -0.19 101.85 63.45
CA LEU A 51 -0.33 100.50 63.94
C LEU A 51 -1.55 99.79 63.33
N LEU A 52 -2.68 100.49 63.21
CA LEU A 52 -3.88 99.95 62.56
C LEU A 52 -3.65 99.63 61.07
N ILE A 53 -2.97 100.53 60.37
CA ILE A 53 -2.60 100.32 58.97
C ILE A 53 -1.63 99.11 58.81
N LEU A 54 -0.59 99.07 59.64
CA LEU A 54 0.35 97.95 59.67
C LEU A 54 -0.39 96.62 59.98
N TRP A 55 -1.36 96.70 60.94
CA TRP A 55 -2.17 95.50 61.23
C TRP A 55 -3.08 95.10 60.06
N ILE A 56 -3.72 96.08 59.38
CA ILE A 56 -4.54 95.85 58.19
C ILE A 56 -3.68 95.27 57.06
N ILE A 57 -2.50 95.86 56.77
CA ILE A 57 -1.57 95.43 55.77
C ILE A 57 -1.06 93.99 56.09
N HIS A 58 -0.66 93.74 57.35
CA HIS A 58 -0.21 92.43 57.80
C HIS A 58 -1.32 91.39 57.65
N ARG A 59 -2.53 91.74 58.10
CA ARG A 59 -3.69 90.81 57.98
C ARG A 59 -4.12 90.57 56.55
N TRP A 60 -4.00 91.61 55.71
CA TRP A 60 -4.25 91.48 54.28
C TRP A 60 -3.15 90.65 53.62
N LEU A 61 -1.86 90.91 53.90
CA LEU A 61 -0.72 90.16 53.38
C LEU A 61 -0.81 88.65 53.77
N GLU A 62 -1.16 88.42 55.04
CA GLU A 62 -1.38 87.11 55.57
C GLU A 62 -2.49 86.36 54.80
N ARG A 63 -3.63 87.00 54.55
CA ARG A 63 -4.76 86.37 53.82
C ARG A 63 -4.56 86.33 52.33
N ALA A 64 -3.95 87.32 51.72
CA ALA A 64 -3.82 87.47 50.29
C ALA A 64 -2.61 86.69 49.70
N ILE A 65 -1.55 86.53 50.49
CA ILE A 65 -0.28 85.94 49.98
C ILE A 65 0.17 84.76 50.84
N VAL A 66 0.32 84.94 52.17
CA VAL A 66 0.96 83.88 52.99
C VAL A 66 0.11 82.60 53.07
N ARG A 67 -1.18 82.72 53.36
CA ARG A 67 -2.10 81.57 53.45
C ARG A 67 -2.24 80.86 52.13
N PRO A 68 -2.47 81.51 50.99
CA PRO A 68 -2.52 80.82 49.67
C PRO A 68 -1.20 80.16 49.31
N LEU A 69 -0.07 80.81 49.51
CA LEU A 69 1.26 80.17 49.21
C LEU A 69 1.52 78.99 50.14
N GLY A 70 1.16 79.05 51.42
CA GLY A 70 1.29 77.92 52.35
C GLY A 70 0.39 76.71 51.92
N ALA A 71 -0.84 77.07 51.48
CA ALA A 71 -1.74 75.99 50.95
C ALA A 71 -1.23 75.39 49.63
N VAL A 72 -0.67 76.18 48.71
CA VAL A 72 0.01 75.69 47.51
C VAL A 72 1.19 74.78 47.87
N ALA A 73 2.06 75.24 48.81
CA ALA A 73 3.19 74.48 49.28
C ALA A 73 2.76 73.14 49.91
N ALA A 74 1.70 73.13 50.74
CA ALA A 74 1.17 71.93 51.36
C ALA A 74 0.59 70.92 50.32
N ILE A 75 -0.14 71.41 49.31
CA ILE A 75 -0.66 70.57 48.24
C ILE A 75 0.48 70.02 47.38
N THR A 76 1.46 70.84 47.03
CA THR A 76 2.63 70.40 46.24
C THR A 76 3.43 69.39 47.02
N LEU A 77 3.58 69.50 48.35
CA LEU A 77 4.24 68.52 49.19
C LEU A 77 3.48 67.20 49.21
N ARG A 78 2.15 67.20 49.35
CA ARG A 78 1.28 66.00 49.26
C ARG A 78 1.40 65.35 47.93
N VAL A 79 1.37 66.10 46.81
CA VAL A 79 1.60 65.54 45.46
C VAL A 79 2.99 64.89 45.32
N ALA A 80 4.03 65.54 45.87
CA ALA A 80 5.39 65.00 45.91
C ALA A 80 5.49 63.71 46.75
N GLU A 81 4.67 63.59 47.82
CA GLU A 81 4.54 62.35 48.61
C GLU A 81 3.63 61.28 47.95
N GLY A 82 3.10 61.61 46.77
CA GLY A 82 2.29 60.69 46.01
C GLY A 82 0.78 60.73 46.26
N ASP A 83 0.31 61.64 47.07
CA ASP A 83 -1.12 61.84 47.34
C ASP A 83 -1.78 62.68 46.25
N LEU A 84 -2.48 62.03 45.30
CA LEU A 84 -3.25 62.70 44.25
C LEU A 84 -4.74 62.78 44.57
N THR A 85 -5.18 62.34 45.79
CA THR A 85 -6.58 62.37 46.23
C THR A 85 -6.99 63.78 46.72
N ILE A 86 -6.46 64.83 46.09
CA ILE A 86 -6.66 66.25 46.50
C ILE A 86 -8.07 66.68 46.13
N SER A 87 -8.88 66.95 47.17
CA SER A 87 -10.26 67.40 47.02
C SER A 87 -10.38 68.79 46.41
N ARG A 88 -11.49 69.09 45.74
CA ARG A 88 -11.86 70.45 45.32
C ARG A 88 -11.91 71.44 46.50
N ASP A 89 -12.21 70.96 47.69
CA ASP A 89 -12.27 71.79 48.88
C ASP A 89 -10.87 72.14 49.41
N ASP A 90 -9.89 71.27 49.27
CA ASP A 90 -8.48 71.55 49.55
C ASP A 90 -7.95 72.64 48.60
N LEU A 91 -8.33 72.55 47.32
CA LEU A 91 -7.95 73.51 46.30
C LEU A 91 -8.64 74.89 46.52
N LYS A 92 -9.86 74.96 47.05
CA LYS A 92 -10.52 76.19 47.41
C LYS A 92 -9.80 77.02 48.56
N ARG A 93 -9.08 76.31 49.44
CA ARG A 93 -8.26 76.91 50.50
C ARG A 93 -7.04 77.66 49.95
N VAL A 94 -6.59 77.35 48.75
CA VAL A 94 -5.50 78.03 48.02
C VAL A 94 -5.93 79.47 47.59
N GLY A 95 -7.25 79.73 47.54
CA GLY A 95 -7.77 80.95 46.96
C GLY A 95 -8.06 80.78 45.46
N GLY A 96 -8.97 81.62 44.93
CA GLY A 96 -9.30 81.55 43.48
C GLY A 96 -8.23 82.23 42.64
N GLY A 97 -7.99 81.66 41.43
CA GLY A 97 -7.10 82.31 40.48
C GLY A 97 -6.29 81.33 39.62
N ALA A 98 -5.50 81.85 38.73
CA ALA A 98 -4.73 81.04 37.72
C ALA A 98 -3.80 80.00 38.34
N VAL A 99 -3.27 80.18 39.54
CA VAL A 99 -2.39 79.22 40.25
C VAL A 99 -3.19 78.02 40.71
N THR A 100 -4.39 78.21 41.28
CA THR A 100 -5.29 77.13 41.74
C THR A 100 -5.77 76.30 40.55
N ASP A 101 -6.13 76.97 39.44
CA ASP A 101 -6.57 76.31 38.23
C ASP A 101 -5.42 75.50 37.57
N GLY A 102 -4.20 76.04 37.59
CA GLY A 102 -2.99 75.35 37.11
C GLY A 102 -2.68 74.15 37.98
N LEU A 103 -2.71 74.29 39.32
CA LEU A 103 -2.47 73.18 40.25
C LEU A 103 -3.53 72.12 40.15
N SER A 104 -4.79 72.45 39.98
CA SER A 104 -5.91 71.52 39.76
C SER A 104 -5.78 70.71 38.45
N ARG A 105 -5.31 71.41 37.42
CA ARG A 105 -5.02 70.75 36.15
C ARG A 105 -3.85 69.74 36.30
N MET A 106 -2.76 70.22 36.89
CA MET A 106 -1.57 69.38 37.12
C MET A 106 -1.91 68.13 37.91
N VAL A 107 -2.64 68.22 39.03
CA VAL A 107 -3.04 67.08 39.84
C VAL A 107 -3.92 66.09 39.03
N ARG A 108 -4.93 66.59 38.30
CA ARG A 108 -5.81 65.77 37.48
C ARG A 108 -5.07 65.11 36.32
N ASP A 109 -4.12 65.78 35.70
CA ASP A 109 -3.36 65.24 34.60
C ASP A 109 -2.38 64.20 35.12
N LEU A 110 -1.76 64.41 36.30
CA LEU A 110 -0.93 63.34 36.95
C LEU A 110 -1.78 62.14 37.36
N ALA A 111 -2.96 62.33 37.97
CA ALA A 111 -3.85 61.22 38.33
C ALA A 111 -4.28 60.42 37.10
N ARG A 112 -4.62 61.12 35.99
CA ARG A 112 -4.92 60.44 34.71
C ARG A 112 -3.71 59.69 34.18
N LEU A 113 -2.51 60.24 34.22
CA LEU A 113 -1.29 59.59 33.77
C LEU A 113 -0.99 58.33 34.61
N VAL A 114 -1.09 58.45 35.96
CA VAL A 114 -0.87 57.29 36.85
C VAL A 114 -1.91 56.23 36.63
N GLY A 115 -3.20 56.57 36.46
CA GLY A 115 -4.27 55.63 36.14
C GLY A 115 -4.04 54.93 34.81
N ALA A 116 -3.60 55.63 33.75
CA ALA A 116 -3.27 55.06 32.45
C ALA A 116 -2.06 54.11 32.52
N ILE A 117 -1.01 54.49 33.28
CA ILE A 117 0.15 53.62 33.50
C ILE A 117 -0.25 52.35 34.28
N ARG A 118 -1.12 52.48 35.30
CA ARG A 118 -1.61 51.34 36.09
C ARG A 118 -2.40 50.38 35.20
N ALA A 119 -3.33 50.87 34.39
CA ALA A 119 -4.07 50.07 33.43
C ALA A 119 -3.11 49.36 32.43
N ALA A 120 -2.18 50.10 31.82
CA ALA A 120 -1.22 49.53 30.88
C ALA A 120 -0.31 48.47 31.54
N ALA A 121 0.09 48.66 32.80
CA ALA A 121 0.87 47.66 33.52
C ALA A 121 0.05 46.38 33.81
N THR A 122 -1.23 46.57 34.22
CA THR A 122 -2.13 45.41 34.43
C THR A 122 -2.37 44.63 33.13
N ASP A 123 -2.66 45.36 32.05
CA ASP A 123 -2.88 44.75 30.73
C ASP A 123 -1.61 44.01 30.23
N SER A 124 -0.42 44.61 30.46
CA SER A 124 0.86 43.99 30.11
C SER A 124 1.15 42.74 30.93
N ALA A 125 0.79 42.71 32.21
CA ALA A 125 0.94 41.51 33.04
C ALA A 125 0.01 40.39 32.58
N ALA A 126 -1.27 40.71 32.31
CA ALA A 126 -2.22 39.74 31.78
C ALA A 126 -1.79 39.16 30.40
N LEU A 127 -1.32 40.03 29.51
CA LEU A 127 -0.78 39.61 28.20
C LEU A 127 0.44 38.69 28.35
N ALA A 128 1.33 39.01 29.30
CA ALA A 128 2.51 38.15 29.55
C ALA A 128 2.10 36.75 30.06
N GLU A 129 1.06 36.65 30.87
CA GLU A 129 0.53 35.38 31.37
C GLU A 129 -0.15 34.58 30.24
N GLU A 130 -0.91 35.25 29.37
CA GLU A 130 -1.51 34.65 28.18
C GLU A 130 -0.44 34.09 27.20
N ILE A 131 0.62 34.89 26.94
CA ILE A 131 1.75 34.46 26.12
C ILE A 131 2.45 33.24 26.74
N SER A 132 2.66 33.23 28.06
CA SER A 132 3.27 32.10 28.75
C SER A 132 2.45 30.81 28.58
N SER A 133 1.14 30.87 28.75
CA SER A 133 0.23 29.74 28.55
C SER A 133 0.24 29.26 27.08
N ALA A 134 0.22 30.20 26.13
CA ALA A 134 0.29 29.86 24.70
C ALA A 134 1.62 29.19 24.33
N THR A 135 2.73 29.64 24.92
CA THR A 135 4.06 29.01 24.68
C THR A 135 4.18 27.62 25.29
N GLU A 136 3.60 27.37 26.48
CA GLU A 136 3.53 26.02 27.06
C GLU A 136 2.77 25.05 26.14
N GLN A 137 1.64 25.49 25.59
CA GLN A 137 0.89 24.71 24.61
C GLN A 137 1.69 24.48 23.31
N MET A 138 2.44 25.49 22.87
CA MET A 138 3.30 25.39 21.68
C MET A 138 4.43 24.36 21.90
N VAL A 139 5.07 24.31 23.07
CA VAL A 139 6.07 23.30 23.44
C VAL A 139 5.47 21.90 23.34
N SER A 140 4.28 21.68 23.93
CA SER A 140 3.58 20.41 23.88
C SER A 140 3.29 19.96 22.43
N SER A 141 2.77 20.89 21.61
CA SER A 141 2.48 20.60 20.18
C SER A 141 3.75 20.30 19.39
N THR A 142 4.85 21.01 19.67
CA THR A 142 6.13 20.77 18.99
C THR A 142 6.72 19.41 19.37
N GLN A 143 6.55 18.96 20.62
CA GLN A 143 6.95 17.64 21.07
C GLN A 143 6.13 16.53 20.37
N GLU A 144 4.83 16.73 20.17
CA GLU A 144 3.98 15.80 19.42
C GLU A 144 4.40 15.73 17.96
N VAL A 145 4.69 16.87 17.33
CA VAL A 145 5.24 16.92 15.95
C VAL A 145 6.56 16.17 15.86
N ALA A 146 7.47 16.35 16.82
CA ALA A 146 8.75 15.63 16.86
C ALA A 146 8.55 14.11 16.98
N GLY A 147 7.60 13.68 17.82
CA GLY A 147 7.25 12.25 17.95
C GLY A 147 6.68 11.65 16.65
N THR A 148 5.73 12.34 16.01
CA THR A 148 5.17 11.91 14.72
C THR A 148 6.20 11.91 13.59
N THR A 149 7.15 12.83 13.62
CA THR A 149 8.24 12.90 12.64
C THR A 149 9.22 11.72 12.80
N ALA A 150 9.54 11.33 14.03
CA ALA A 150 10.33 10.14 14.29
C ALA A 150 9.63 8.86 13.77
N GLU A 151 8.32 8.71 14.02
CA GLU A 151 7.53 7.61 13.48
C GLU A 151 7.51 7.61 11.94
N LEU A 152 7.40 8.78 11.32
CA LEU A 152 7.45 8.92 9.85
C LEU A 152 8.80 8.45 9.30
N THR A 153 9.90 8.77 9.97
CA THR A 153 11.26 8.31 9.60
C THR A 153 11.36 6.79 9.67
N ASP A 154 10.89 6.18 10.76
CA ASP A 154 10.89 4.72 10.92
C ASP A 154 10.05 4.03 9.84
N ARG A 155 8.90 4.60 9.52
CA ARG A 155 8.03 4.11 8.44
C ARG A 155 8.72 4.24 7.06
N ALA A 156 9.44 5.32 6.80
CA ALA A 156 10.19 5.49 5.55
C ALA A 156 11.29 4.43 5.41
N ILE A 157 12.01 4.11 6.49
CA ILE A 157 13.03 3.05 6.53
C ILE A 157 12.40 1.67 6.25
N ALA A 158 11.30 1.35 6.92
CA ALA A 158 10.56 0.11 6.71
C ALA A 158 10.05 -0.01 5.26
N GLN A 159 9.51 1.08 4.71
CA GLN A 159 9.04 1.15 3.33
C GLN A 159 10.17 0.96 2.32
N ALA A 160 11.36 1.54 2.55
CA ALA A 160 12.53 1.33 1.71
C ALA A 160 12.98 -0.15 1.70
N SER A 161 12.84 -0.85 2.82
CA SER A 161 13.09 -2.31 2.89
C SER A 161 12.07 -3.11 2.10
N LEU A 162 10.77 -2.77 2.21
CA LEU A 162 9.70 -3.41 1.41
C LEU A 162 9.90 -3.20 -0.08
N VAL A 163 10.25 -1.99 -0.51
CA VAL A 163 10.54 -1.66 -1.91
C VAL A 163 11.65 -2.54 -2.47
N ARG A 164 12.73 -2.75 -1.71
CA ARG A 164 13.81 -3.68 -2.10
C ARG A 164 13.34 -5.12 -2.20
N GLY A 165 12.56 -5.58 -1.23
CA GLY A 165 11.96 -6.92 -1.26
C GLY A 165 11.07 -7.15 -2.48
N VAL A 166 10.21 -6.18 -2.83
CA VAL A 166 9.37 -6.25 -4.04
C VAL A 166 10.20 -6.30 -5.33
N ALA A 167 11.30 -5.54 -5.40
CA ALA A 167 12.21 -5.55 -6.55
C ALA A 167 12.90 -6.92 -6.72
N ASP A 168 13.34 -7.53 -5.62
CA ASP A 168 13.94 -8.87 -5.61
C ASP A 168 12.92 -9.94 -6.02
N ASP A 169 11.70 -9.90 -5.47
CA ASP A 169 10.64 -10.84 -5.83
C ASP A 169 10.23 -10.69 -7.29
N ALA A 170 10.13 -9.47 -7.81
CA ALA A 170 9.86 -9.20 -9.23
C ALA A 170 10.94 -9.83 -10.13
N SER A 171 12.22 -9.69 -9.76
CA SER A 171 13.34 -10.29 -10.48
C SER A 171 13.28 -11.84 -10.48
N ARG A 172 12.90 -12.43 -9.34
CA ARG A 172 12.72 -13.88 -9.21
C ARG A 172 11.55 -14.39 -10.06
N ILE A 173 10.42 -13.69 -10.05
CA ILE A 173 9.26 -14.04 -10.88
C ILE A 173 9.62 -13.95 -12.36
N LEU A 174 10.38 -12.95 -12.78
CA LEU A 174 10.86 -12.83 -14.15
C LEU A 174 11.72 -14.02 -14.56
N ALA A 175 12.67 -14.44 -13.72
CA ALA A 175 13.51 -15.60 -13.96
C ALA A 175 12.68 -16.90 -14.09
N ILE A 176 11.69 -17.11 -13.22
CA ILE A 176 10.75 -18.25 -13.28
C ILE A 176 9.93 -18.19 -14.58
N ALA A 177 9.44 -17.04 -14.98
CA ALA A 177 8.67 -16.87 -16.22
C ALA A 177 9.54 -17.21 -17.45
N GLU A 178 10.81 -16.83 -17.46
CA GLU A 178 11.78 -17.19 -18.50
C GLU A 178 12.03 -18.70 -18.55
N GLU A 179 12.19 -19.36 -17.41
CA GLU A 179 12.36 -20.80 -17.32
C GLU A 179 11.10 -21.53 -17.85
N VAL A 180 9.90 -21.09 -17.47
CA VAL A 180 8.63 -21.63 -17.97
C VAL A 180 8.49 -21.42 -19.47
N ALA A 181 8.88 -20.26 -20.01
CA ALA A 181 8.85 -19.99 -21.44
C ALA A 181 9.80 -20.93 -22.23
N VAL A 182 11.02 -21.15 -21.71
CA VAL A 182 11.96 -22.11 -22.30
C VAL A 182 11.42 -23.55 -22.23
N GLY A 183 10.86 -23.95 -21.08
CA GLY A 183 10.22 -25.26 -20.92
C GLY A 183 9.05 -25.45 -21.89
N ALA A 184 8.26 -24.41 -22.13
CA ALA A 184 7.17 -24.43 -23.10
C ALA A 184 7.69 -24.66 -24.54
N LEU A 185 8.76 -23.96 -24.93
CA LEU A 185 9.38 -24.18 -26.24
C LEU A 185 9.90 -25.61 -26.42
N GLN A 186 10.56 -26.19 -25.41
CA GLN A 186 11.01 -27.58 -25.42
C GLN A 186 9.84 -28.57 -25.48
N ALA A 187 8.72 -28.25 -24.79
CA ALA A 187 7.52 -29.08 -24.85
C ALA A 187 6.91 -29.09 -26.27
N VAL A 188 6.87 -27.96 -26.99
CA VAL A 188 6.43 -27.89 -28.39
C VAL A 188 7.31 -28.77 -29.27
N GLU A 189 8.63 -28.70 -29.15
CA GLU A 189 9.55 -29.48 -29.93
C GLU A 189 9.34 -30.98 -29.70
N ARG A 190 9.30 -31.42 -28.43
CA ARG A 190 9.07 -32.85 -28.07
C ARG A 190 7.71 -33.31 -28.53
N ASN A 191 6.67 -32.49 -28.40
CA ASN A 191 5.31 -32.83 -28.80
C ASN A 191 5.20 -32.96 -30.33
N SER A 192 5.85 -32.10 -31.10
CA SER A 192 5.94 -32.20 -32.55
C SER A 192 6.63 -33.49 -32.99
N ALA A 193 7.73 -33.88 -32.33
CA ALA A 193 8.40 -35.14 -32.57
C ALA A 193 7.50 -36.36 -32.27
N LEU A 194 6.76 -36.32 -31.13
CA LEU A 194 5.81 -37.36 -30.75
C LEU A 194 4.66 -37.50 -31.75
N ALA A 195 4.07 -36.40 -32.21
CA ALA A 195 3.04 -36.39 -33.23
C ALA A 195 3.53 -36.94 -34.56
N SER A 196 4.78 -36.62 -34.93
CA SER A 196 5.42 -37.20 -36.13
C SER A 196 5.63 -38.71 -36.01
N LEU A 197 6.12 -39.18 -34.86
CA LEU A 197 6.31 -40.62 -34.55
C LEU A 197 4.97 -41.37 -34.58
N ALA A 198 3.92 -40.81 -33.96
CA ALA A 198 2.58 -41.39 -33.96
C ALA A 198 2.03 -41.54 -35.38
N ARG A 199 2.20 -40.56 -36.25
CA ARG A 199 1.81 -40.62 -37.66
C ARG A 199 2.57 -41.71 -38.41
N GLY A 200 3.89 -41.81 -38.25
CA GLY A 200 4.72 -42.85 -38.88
C GLY A 200 4.35 -44.25 -38.41
N HIS A 201 4.05 -44.44 -37.13
CA HIS A 201 3.58 -45.74 -36.63
C HIS A 201 2.18 -46.10 -37.15
N ARG A 202 1.26 -45.15 -37.25
CA ARG A 202 -0.08 -45.35 -37.81
C ARG A 202 0.00 -45.79 -39.28
N GLU A 203 0.86 -45.19 -40.10
CA GLU A 203 1.09 -45.60 -41.50
C GLU A 203 1.62 -47.02 -41.59
N ARG A 204 2.62 -47.35 -40.77
CA ARG A 204 3.19 -48.71 -40.72
C ARG A 204 2.18 -49.76 -40.28
N LEU A 205 1.35 -49.44 -39.28
CA LEU A 205 0.26 -50.31 -38.85
C LEU A 205 -0.81 -50.52 -39.95
N GLY A 206 -1.13 -49.46 -40.70
CA GLY A 206 -2.00 -49.56 -41.88
C GLY A 206 -1.50 -50.56 -42.87
N THR A 207 -0.20 -50.50 -43.25
CA THR A 207 0.45 -51.49 -44.12
C THR A 207 0.43 -52.90 -43.50
N SER A 208 0.60 -53.01 -42.16
CA SER A 208 0.52 -54.32 -41.49
C SER A 208 -0.90 -54.90 -41.51
N ILE A 209 -1.93 -54.11 -41.37
CA ILE A 209 -3.34 -54.52 -41.45
C ILE A 209 -3.64 -55.03 -42.87
N GLU A 210 -3.23 -54.32 -43.93
CA GLU A 210 -3.37 -54.79 -45.30
C GLU A 210 -2.64 -56.12 -45.57
N ALA A 211 -1.47 -56.31 -44.94
CA ALA A 211 -0.73 -57.60 -45.04
C ALA A 211 -1.48 -58.69 -44.29
N LEU A 212 -2.08 -58.45 -43.15
CA LEU A 212 -2.90 -59.40 -42.40
C LEU A 212 -4.21 -59.77 -43.12
N ASP A 213 -4.84 -58.79 -43.79
CA ASP A 213 -6.02 -59.07 -44.62
C ASP A 213 -5.67 -60.02 -45.78
N ARG A 214 -4.57 -59.78 -46.51
CA ARG A 214 -4.05 -60.69 -47.54
C ARG A 214 -3.68 -62.08 -46.98
N PHE A 215 -3.07 -62.10 -45.79
CA PHE A 215 -2.76 -63.35 -45.10
C PHE A 215 -4.04 -64.13 -44.75
N ALA A 216 -5.11 -63.46 -44.31
CA ALA A 216 -6.38 -64.18 -44.07
C ALA A 216 -7.00 -64.77 -45.34
N GLU A 217 -6.93 -64.07 -46.49
CA GLU A 217 -7.34 -64.60 -47.79
C GLU A 217 -6.55 -65.84 -48.21
N GLU A 218 -5.20 -65.80 -48.04
CA GLU A 218 -4.32 -66.95 -48.34
C GLU A 218 -4.61 -68.19 -47.46
N VAL A 219 -4.90 -67.92 -46.14
CA VAL A 219 -5.28 -68.99 -45.21
C VAL A 219 -6.62 -69.62 -45.61
N GLU A 220 -7.58 -68.85 -46.07
CA GLU A 220 -8.89 -69.30 -46.52
C GLU A 220 -8.74 -70.13 -47.79
N LEU A 221 -7.91 -69.70 -48.77
CA LEU A 221 -7.57 -70.41 -49.95
C LEU A 221 -6.90 -71.76 -49.60
N GLY A 222 -5.87 -71.73 -48.76
CA GLY A 222 -5.19 -72.93 -48.30
C GLY A 222 -6.09 -73.94 -47.59
N THR A 223 -7.09 -73.45 -46.84
CA THR A 223 -8.08 -74.25 -46.15
C THR A 223 -9.00 -74.97 -47.16
N ARG A 224 -9.45 -74.26 -48.21
CA ARG A 224 -10.26 -74.83 -49.31
C ARG A 224 -9.47 -75.86 -50.09
N GLU A 225 -8.19 -75.63 -50.37
CA GLU A 225 -7.31 -76.62 -51.05
C GLU A 225 -7.11 -77.85 -50.18
N ALA A 226 -6.92 -77.72 -48.88
CA ALA A 226 -6.81 -78.84 -47.97
C ALA A 226 -8.12 -79.68 -47.91
N GLU A 227 -9.29 -79.02 -47.96
CA GLU A 227 -10.58 -79.71 -48.03
C GLU A 227 -10.74 -80.48 -49.34
N ALA A 228 -10.40 -79.89 -50.49
CA ALA A 228 -10.42 -80.59 -51.78
C ALA A 228 -9.46 -81.75 -51.79
N LEU A 229 -8.28 -81.63 -51.19
CA LEU A 229 -7.32 -82.78 -51.11
C LEU A 229 -7.82 -83.87 -50.16
N ALA A 230 -8.51 -83.52 -49.08
CA ALA A 230 -9.15 -84.51 -48.21
C ALA A 230 -10.22 -85.34 -48.96
N GLU A 231 -11.10 -84.66 -49.73
CA GLU A 231 -12.09 -85.27 -50.55
C GLU A 231 -11.45 -86.23 -51.62
N ALA A 232 -10.39 -85.72 -52.29
CA ALA A 232 -9.66 -86.50 -53.25
C ALA A 232 -9.01 -87.74 -52.60
N SER A 233 -8.49 -87.59 -51.38
CA SER A 233 -7.90 -88.74 -50.64
C SER A 233 -8.96 -89.75 -50.23
N GLU A 234 -10.16 -89.36 -49.86
CA GLU A 234 -11.29 -90.33 -49.65
C GLU A 234 -11.72 -91.04 -50.92
N GLN A 235 -11.75 -90.34 -52.08
CA GLN A 235 -12.06 -90.95 -53.35
C GLN A 235 -10.98 -91.96 -53.71
N LEU A 236 -9.74 -91.64 -53.54
CA LEU A 236 -8.63 -92.59 -53.76
C LEU A 236 -8.71 -93.82 -52.84
N GLU A 237 -9.06 -93.66 -51.59
CA GLU A 237 -9.23 -94.78 -50.64
C GLU A 237 -10.35 -95.72 -51.09
N ARG A 238 -11.47 -95.17 -51.55
CA ARG A 238 -12.55 -95.96 -52.13
C ARG A 238 -12.10 -96.70 -53.36
N PHE A 239 -11.34 -96.10 -54.28
CA PHE A 239 -10.78 -96.75 -55.48
C PHE A 239 -9.78 -97.84 -55.12
N ILE A 240 -8.94 -97.64 -54.13
CA ILE A 240 -7.98 -98.64 -53.66
C ILE A 240 -8.71 -99.81 -53.02
N ASP A 241 -9.75 -99.63 -52.26
CA ASP A 241 -10.57 -100.70 -51.68
C ASP A 241 -11.32 -101.49 -52.76
N GLN A 242 -11.81 -100.85 -53.84
CA GLN A 242 -12.33 -101.48 -55.00
C GLN A 242 -11.25 -102.36 -55.71
N THR A 243 -10.07 -101.75 -55.91
CA THR A 243 -8.93 -102.44 -56.53
C THR A 243 -8.51 -103.67 -55.73
N ARG A 244 -8.46 -103.57 -54.42
CA ARG A 244 -8.17 -104.67 -53.49
C ARG A 244 -9.24 -105.76 -53.57
N THR A 245 -10.51 -105.37 -53.69
CA THR A 245 -11.64 -106.27 -53.83
C THR A 245 -11.55 -107.07 -55.18
N VAL A 246 -11.27 -106.34 -56.31
CA VAL A 246 -11.08 -106.94 -57.60
C VAL A 246 -9.88 -107.92 -57.60
N ALA A 247 -8.76 -107.51 -57.02
CA ALA A 247 -7.59 -108.36 -56.88
C ALA A 247 -7.87 -109.62 -56.07
N LYS A 248 -8.64 -109.54 -54.96
CA LYS A 248 -9.06 -110.68 -54.16
C LYS A 248 -9.98 -111.60 -54.95
N GLN A 249 -10.96 -111.07 -55.71
CA GLN A 249 -11.86 -111.82 -56.56
C GLN A 249 -11.06 -112.55 -57.69
N THR A 250 -10.14 -111.79 -58.34
CA THR A 250 -9.25 -112.36 -59.36
C THR A 250 -8.41 -113.51 -58.81
N ARG A 251 -7.90 -113.36 -57.57
CA ARG A 251 -7.14 -114.39 -56.89
C ARG A 251 -7.96 -115.64 -56.62
N VAL A 252 -9.26 -115.49 -56.23
CA VAL A 252 -10.19 -116.58 -56.02
C VAL A 252 -10.55 -117.24 -57.35
N LEU A 253 -10.80 -116.47 -58.44
CA LEU A 253 -11.02 -117.02 -59.80
C LEU A 253 -9.79 -117.82 -60.33
N ALA A 254 -8.63 -117.18 -60.11
CA ALA A 254 -7.38 -117.92 -60.50
C ALA A 254 -7.16 -119.13 -59.66
N LEU A 255 -7.49 -119.21 -58.40
CA LEU A 255 -7.46 -120.42 -57.59
C LEU A 255 -8.45 -121.46 -58.08
N ASN A 256 -9.67 -121.04 -58.39
CA ASN A 256 -10.67 -122.02 -58.99
C ASN A 256 -10.21 -122.57 -60.39
N ALA A 257 -9.63 -121.68 -61.22
CA ALA A 257 -9.06 -122.13 -62.53
C ALA A 257 -7.88 -123.07 -62.36
N ALA A 258 -6.97 -122.79 -61.35
CA ALA A 258 -5.88 -123.70 -61.03
C ALA A 258 -6.38 -125.09 -60.55
N ILE A 259 -7.42 -125.15 -59.76
CA ILE A 259 -8.06 -126.32 -59.22
C ILE A 259 -8.62 -127.14 -60.43
N GLU A 260 -9.36 -126.45 -61.31
CA GLU A 260 -10.00 -127.18 -62.46
C GLU A 260 -8.98 -127.58 -63.48
N ALA A 261 -7.90 -126.82 -63.71
CA ALA A 261 -6.78 -127.18 -64.53
C ALA A 261 -6.05 -128.43 -63.99
N ALA A 262 -5.87 -128.58 -62.70
CA ALA A 262 -5.33 -129.77 -62.04
C ALA A 262 -6.24 -131.01 -62.18
N ARG A 263 -7.55 -130.75 -62.23
CA ARG A 263 -8.56 -131.84 -62.40
C ARG A 263 -8.69 -132.35 -63.79
N ALA A 264 -8.35 -131.54 -64.80
CA ALA A 264 -8.38 -131.89 -66.18
C ALA A 264 -7.15 -132.75 -66.64
N GLY A 265 -6.17 -132.94 -65.80
CA GLY A 265 -5.02 -133.90 -66.12
C GLY A 265 -3.91 -133.34 -67.00
N SER A 266 -3.15 -134.16 -67.63
CA SER A 266 -1.91 -133.80 -68.38
C SER A 266 -2.11 -132.84 -69.55
N GLU A 267 -3.31 -132.81 -70.15
CA GLU A 267 -3.59 -131.90 -71.27
C GLU A 267 -3.84 -130.42 -70.87
N ALA A 268 -4.06 -130.18 -69.60
CA ALA A 268 -4.35 -128.77 -69.07
C ALA A 268 -3.12 -128.10 -68.39
N HIS A 269 -1.90 -128.59 -68.49
CA HIS A 269 -0.70 -128.07 -67.79
C HIS A 269 -0.40 -126.63 -68.15
N GLY A 270 -0.64 -126.21 -69.41
CA GLY A 270 -0.49 -124.76 -69.81
C GLY A 270 -1.46 -123.86 -69.12
N PHE A 271 -2.73 -124.23 -68.85
CA PHE A 271 -3.77 -123.49 -68.14
C PHE A 271 -3.46 -123.45 -66.69
N SER A 272 -2.92 -124.46 -66.06
CA SER A 272 -2.52 -124.38 -64.62
C SER A 272 -1.41 -123.33 -64.37
N THR A 273 -0.39 -123.33 -65.32
CA THR A 273 0.70 -122.33 -65.22
C THR A 273 0.17 -120.88 -65.32
N VAL A 274 -0.77 -120.62 -66.23
CA VAL A 274 -1.41 -119.31 -66.40
C VAL A 274 -2.24 -119.00 -65.18
N ALA A 275 -3.03 -119.91 -64.61
CA ALA A 275 -3.79 -119.72 -63.41
C ALA A 275 -2.93 -119.43 -62.19
N ASP A 276 -1.84 -120.11 -62.00
CA ASP A 276 -0.90 -119.74 -60.87
C ASP A 276 -0.20 -118.46 -61.12
N GLU A 277 0.16 -118.08 -62.37
CA GLU A 277 0.71 -116.68 -62.59
C GLU A 277 -0.32 -115.65 -62.40
N VAL A 278 -1.61 -115.76 -62.79
CA VAL A 278 -2.69 -114.91 -62.54
C VAL A 278 -2.94 -114.79 -60.98
N ARG A 279 -2.88 -115.87 -60.26
CA ARG A 279 -2.98 -115.95 -58.80
C ARG A 279 -1.84 -115.15 -58.12
N LYS A 280 -0.63 -115.32 -58.61
CA LYS A 280 0.56 -114.55 -58.11
C LYS A 280 0.43 -113.08 -58.40
N LEU A 281 0.05 -112.68 -59.63
CA LEU A 281 -0.15 -111.29 -60.03
C LEU A 281 -1.29 -110.63 -59.25
N SER A 282 -2.41 -111.38 -59.05
CA SER A 282 -3.50 -110.88 -58.21
C SER A 282 -3.09 -110.66 -56.74
N GLY A 283 -2.23 -111.56 -56.23
CA GLY A 283 -1.64 -111.39 -54.90
C GLY A 283 -0.75 -110.15 -54.77
N GLN A 284 0.10 -109.96 -55.83
CA GLN A 284 0.94 -108.75 -55.90
C GLN A 284 0.09 -107.49 -56.03
N ALA A 285 -0.98 -107.46 -56.84
CA ALA A 285 -1.90 -106.35 -56.96
C ALA A 285 -2.61 -106.01 -55.64
N ALA A 286 -3.06 -107.06 -54.89
CA ALA A 286 -3.67 -106.84 -53.57
C ALA A 286 -2.70 -106.26 -52.57
N SER A 287 -1.43 -106.77 -52.60
CA SER A 287 -0.38 -106.18 -51.72
C SER A 287 -0.02 -104.73 -52.07
N ALA A 288 0.11 -104.45 -53.37
CA ALA A 288 0.34 -103.08 -53.86
C ALA A 288 -0.82 -102.11 -53.47
N ALA A 289 -2.07 -102.61 -53.69
CA ALA A 289 -3.23 -101.87 -53.27
C ALA A 289 -3.25 -101.61 -51.76
N ALA A 290 -2.88 -102.57 -50.92
CA ALA A 290 -2.79 -102.39 -49.47
C ALA A 290 -1.74 -101.37 -49.08
N ALA A 291 -0.52 -101.46 -49.69
CA ALA A 291 0.55 -100.48 -49.42
C ALA A 291 0.15 -99.03 -49.87
N THR A 292 -0.50 -98.93 -51.07
CA THR A 292 -1.00 -97.62 -51.55
C THR A 292 -2.09 -97.09 -50.63
N GLY A 293 -3.00 -97.99 -50.13
CA GLY A 293 -4.05 -97.56 -49.16
C GLY A 293 -3.49 -97.07 -47.87
N GLU A 294 -2.41 -97.65 -47.35
CA GLU A 294 -1.72 -97.14 -46.17
C GLU A 294 -1.09 -95.79 -46.43
N THR A 295 -0.50 -95.51 -47.56
CA THR A 295 0.06 -94.27 -48.01
C THR A 295 -1.04 -93.20 -48.13
N VAL A 296 -2.17 -93.52 -48.76
CA VAL A 296 -3.31 -92.59 -48.90
C VAL A 296 -3.92 -92.19 -47.52
N ARG A 297 -4.06 -93.13 -46.60
CA ARG A 297 -4.50 -92.85 -45.23
C ARG A 297 -3.53 -91.95 -44.51
N SER A 298 -2.22 -92.15 -44.68
CA SER A 298 -1.20 -91.29 -44.15
C SER A 298 -1.31 -89.85 -44.72
N ILE A 299 -1.57 -89.70 -46.02
CA ILE A 299 -1.80 -88.39 -46.65
C ILE A 299 -3.05 -87.76 -46.08
N ALA A 300 -4.17 -88.44 -45.99
CA ALA A 300 -5.42 -87.93 -45.44
C ALA A 300 -5.24 -87.39 -43.99
N ALA A 301 -4.52 -88.15 -43.14
CA ALA A 301 -4.23 -87.73 -41.79
C ALA A 301 -3.38 -86.39 -41.72
N ARG A 302 -2.39 -86.33 -42.66
CA ARG A 302 -1.56 -85.10 -42.78
C ARG A 302 -2.38 -83.90 -43.27
N VAL A 303 -3.30 -84.08 -44.19
CA VAL A 303 -4.19 -83.09 -44.72
C VAL A 303 -5.11 -82.51 -43.60
N VAL A 304 -5.73 -83.39 -42.81
CA VAL A 304 -6.53 -82.97 -41.63
C VAL A 304 -5.69 -82.09 -40.67
N SER A 305 -4.47 -82.59 -40.35
CA SER A 305 -3.56 -81.80 -39.47
C SER A 305 -3.15 -80.48 -40.10
N ALA A 306 -2.92 -80.40 -41.40
CA ALA A 306 -2.60 -79.18 -42.12
C ALA A 306 -3.80 -78.15 -42.06
N ARG A 307 -5.02 -78.65 -42.30
CA ARG A 307 -6.26 -77.87 -42.20
C ARG A 307 -6.44 -77.27 -40.80
N GLU A 308 -6.25 -78.09 -39.76
CA GLU A 308 -6.34 -77.55 -38.35
C GLU A 308 -5.28 -76.52 -38.08
N ARG A 309 -4.07 -76.66 -38.62
CA ARG A 309 -3.04 -75.57 -38.46
C ARG A 309 -3.42 -74.35 -39.22
N LEU A 310 -3.96 -74.44 -40.44
CA LEU A 310 -4.45 -73.25 -41.19
C LEU A 310 -5.56 -72.49 -40.44
N LEU A 311 -6.53 -73.28 -39.89
CA LEU A 311 -7.60 -72.61 -39.07
C LEU A 311 -7.05 -71.87 -37.84
N ARG A 312 -6.07 -72.43 -37.11
CA ARG A 312 -5.38 -71.80 -36.02
C ARG A 312 -4.61 -70.53 -36.48
N LEU A 313 -3.93 -70.61 -37.61
CA LEU A 313 -3.23 -69.47 -38.22
C LEU A 313 -4.21 -68.37 -38.61
N GLY A 314 -5.37 -68.71 -39.19
CA GLY A 314 -6.42 -67.75 -39.49
C GLY A 314 -6.93 -66.97 -38.24
N GLN A 315 -7.20 -67.73 -37.17
CA GLN A 315 -7.60 -67.09 -35.89
C GLN A 315 -6.51 -66.21 -35.36
N GLY A 316 -5.25 -66.60 -35.36
CA GLY A 316 -4.11 -65.77 -34.93
C GLY A 316 -3.96 -64.56 -35.82
N GLY A 317 -4.18 -64.62 -37.12
CA GLY A 317 -4.17 -63.48 -38.03
C GLY A 317 -5.26 -62.45 -37.71
N LEU A 318 -6.50 -62.88 -37.44
CA LEU A 318 -7.59 -62.04 -37.06
C LEU A 318 -7.30 -61.32 -35.73
N GLN A 319 -6.80 -62.05 -34.75
CA GLN A 319 -6.42 -61.45 -33.45
C GLN A 319 -5.30 -60.42 -33.63
N ALA A 320 -4.31 -60.66 -34.44
CA ALA A 320 -3.24 -59.72 -34.73
C ALA A 320 -3.78 -58.43 -35.44
N ARG A 321 -4.73 -58.67 -36.39
CA ARG A 321 -5.41 -57.56 -37.07
C ARG A 321 -6.21 -56.66 -36.09
N ASP A 322 -6.99 -57.24 -35.20
CA ASP A 322 -7.78 -56.50 -34.21
C ASP A 322 -6.86 -55.75 -33.26
N ALA A 323 -5.74 -56.34 -32.82
CA ALA A 323 -4.74 -55.64 -32.01
C ALA A 323 -4.08 -54.48 -32.78
N ALA A 324 -3.84 -54.62 -34.07
CA ALA A 324 -3.29 -53.55 -34.91
C ALA A 324 -4.30 -52.39 -35.09
N LEU A 325 -5.60 -52.71 -35.27
CA LEU A 325 -6.67 -51.70 -35.33
C LEU A 325 -6.79 -50.93 -34.02
N ALA A 326 -6.79 -51.58 -32.88
CA ALA A 326 -6.81 -50.94 -31.56
C ALA A 326 -5.57 -50.05 -31.35
N ALA A 327 -4.40 -50.46 -31.84
CA ALA A 327 -3.19 -49.63 -31.79
C ALA A 327 -3.30 -48.37 -32.68
N VAL A 328 -3.93 -48.47 -33.87
CA VAL A 328 -4.21 -47.31 -34.75
C VAL A 328 -5.15 -46.33 -34.07
N GLU A 329 -6.18 -46.80 -33.37
CA GLU A 329 -7.10 -45.98 -32.60
C GLU A 329 -6.36 -45.26 -31.45
N GLY A 330 -5.50 -45.98 -30.70
CA GLY A 330 -4.65 -45.40 -29.67
C GLY A 330 -3.69 -44.30 -30.20
N LEU A 331 -3.10 -44.53 -31.38
CA LEU A 331 -2.23 -43.54 -32.04
C LEU A 331 -3.03 -42.30 -32.54
N THR A 332 -4.29 -42.49 -32.93
CA THR A 332 -5.16 -41.40 -33.33
C THR A 332 -5.50 -40.49 -32.11
N THR A 333 -5.82 -41.15 -30.99
CA THR A 333 -6.03 -40.44 -29.71
C THR A 333 -4.76 -39.68 -29.28
N LEU A 334 -3.59 -40.35 -29.39
CA LEU A 334 -2.29 -39.71 -29.07
C LEU A 334 -2.03 -38.47 -29.96
N SER A 335 -2.41 -38.53 -31.24
CA SER A 335 -2.27 -37.35 -32.13
C SER A 335 -3.19 -36.17 -31.70
N SER A 336 -4.44 -36.50 -31.32
CA SER A 336 -5.38 -35.49 -30.79
C SER A 336 -4.88 -34.87 -29.48
N GLU A 337 -4.33 -35.66 -28.57
CA GLU A 337 -3.73 -35.17 -27.33
C GLU A 337 -2.49 -34.32 -27.62
N ALA A 338 -1.71 -34.66 -28.61
CA ALA A 338 -0.58 -33.86 -29.04
C ALA A 338 -1.01 -32.45 -29.53
N ASP A 339 -2.10 -32.36 -30.29
CA ASP A 339 -2.68 -31.08 -30.73
C ASP A 339 -3.19 -30.25 -29.54
N ALA A 340 -3.81 -30.91 -28.56
CA ALA A 340 -4.25 -30.25 -27.33
C ALA A 340 -3.08 -29.69 -26.48
N VAL A 341 -2.00 -30.48 -26.33
CA VAL A 341 -0.76 -30.04 -25.64
C VAL A 341 -0.13 -28.87 -26.38
N ASP A 342 -0.13 -28.85 -27.69
CA ASP A 342 0.41 -27.74 -28.48
C ASP A 342 -0.41 -26.45 -28.27
N ALA A 343 -1.73 -26.54 -28.23
CA ALA A 343 -2.62 -25.43 -27.92
C ALA A 343 -2.40 -24.93 -26.50
N TRP A 344 -2.26 -25.83 -25.52
CA TRP A 344 -1.96 -25.48 -24.13
C TRP A 344 -0.60 -24.77 -24.02
N THR A 345 0.43 -25.24 -24.66
CA THR A 345 1.78 -24.67 -24.64
C THR A 345 1.81 -23.26 -25.24
N ARG A 346 1.04 -23.01 -26.30
CA ARG A 346 0.85 -21.66 -26.85
C ARG A 346 0.21 -20.75 -25.81
N ASN A 347 -0.77 -21.22 -25.04
CA ASN A 347 -1.39 -20.46 -23.96
C ASN A 347 -0.40 -20.15 -22.83
N VAL A 348 0.45 -21.12 -22.46
CA VAL A 348 1.53 -20.91 -21.48
C VAL A 348 2.50 -19.84 -21.97
N SER A 349 2.94 -19.89 -23.23
CA SER A 349 3.83 -18.89 -23.80
C SER A 349 3.22 -17.47 -23.81
N ARG A 350 1.92 -17.36 -24.07
CA ARG A 350 1.21 -16.08 -23.99
C ARG A 350 1.14 -15.59 -22.54
N ALA A 351 0.78 -16.46 -21.59
CA ALA A 351 0.69 -16.12 -20.16
C ALA A 351 2.04 -15.67 -19.59
N THR A 352 3.14 -16.30 -19.98
CA THR A 352 4.48 -15.87 -19.56
C THR A 352 4.86 -14.50 -20.14
N GLY A 353 4.41 -14.18 -21.36
CA GLY A 353 4.54 -12.87 -21.96
C GLY A 353 3.75 -11.79 -21.17
N GLU A 354 2.53 -12.10 -20.76
CA GLU A 354 1.71 -11.23 -19.90
C GLU A 354 2.37 -10.99 -18.52
N VAL A 355 2.89 -12.08 -17.90
CA VAL A 355 3.64 -11.97 -16.63
C VAL A 355 4.85 -11.05 -16.78
N ARG A 356 5.60 -11.14 -17.87
CA ARG A 356 6.73 -10.24 -18.15
C ARG A 356 6.27 -8.78 -18.19
N GLY A 357 5.18 -8.49 -18.91
CA GLY A 357 4.62 -7.13 -18.97
C GLY A 357 4.15 -6.60 -17.60
N LEU A 358 3.58 -7.47 -16.76
CA LEU A 358 3.21 -7.11 -15.39
C LEU A 358 4.43 -6.80 -14.51
N ILE A 359 5.49 -7.60 -14.63
CA ILE A 359 6.74 -7.38 -13.89
C ILE A 359 7.41 -6.07 -14.31
N ASP A 360 7.42 -5.75 -15.60
CA ASP A 360 7.93 -4.45 -16.08
C ASP A 360 7.13 -3.28 -15.45
N GLY A 361 5.80 -3.43 -15.37
CA GLY A 361 4.93 -2.46 -14.68
C GLY A 361 5.22 -2.36 -13.18
N ILE A 362 5.46 -3.49 -12.50
CA ILE A 362 5.85 -3.51 -11.08
C ILE A 362 7.21 -2.81 -10.91
N ALA A 363 8.18 -3.06 -11.76
CA ALA A 363 9.50 -2.43 -11.69
C ALA A 363 9.45 -0.90 -11.84
N VAL A 364 8.54 -0.38 -12.68
CA VAL A 364 8.31 1.07 -12.80
C VAL A 364 7.73 1.62 -11.49
N ARG A 365 6.63 1.03 -10.99
CA ARG A 365 5.96 1.48 -9.76
C ARG A 365 6.86 1.37 -8.53
N THR A 366 7.71 0.34 -8.48
CA THR A 366 8.67 0.15 -7.37
C THR A 366 9.71 1.27 -7.37
N ARG A 367 10.17 1.74 -8.55
CA ARG A 367 11.07 2.90 -8.65
C ARG A 367 10.39 4.20 -8.22
N GLU A 368 9.15 4.44 -8.64
CA GLU A 368 8.36 5.60 -8.20
C GLU A 368 8.16 5.59 -6.68
N LEU A 369 7.86 4.41 -6.12
CA LEU A 369 7.71 4.23 -4.68
C LEU A 369 9.02 4.45 -3.92
N ALA A 370 10.17 4.03 -4.48
CA ALA A 370 11.49 4.29 -3.93
C ALA A 370 11.76 5.80 -3.84
N THR A 371 11.53 6.54 -4.93
CA THR A 371 11.68 8.01 -4.96
C THR A 371 10.76 8.69 -3.94
N GLY A 372 9.47 8.28 -3.89
CA GLY A 372 8.53 8.83 -2.89
C GLY A 372 8.94 8.53 -1.45
N THR A 373 9.61 7.40 -1.21
CA THR A 373 10.13 7.05 0.12
C THR A 373 11.32 7.93 0.51
N GLU A 374 12.21 8.25 -0.43
CA GLU A 374 13.30 9.20 -0.24
C GLU A 374 12.78 10.61 0.03
N ASP A 375 11.74 11.04 -0.69
CA ASP A 375 11.08 12.33 -0.47
C ASP A 375 10.45 12.40 0.94
N TYR A 376 9.81 11.32 1.42
CA TYR A 376 9.28 11.27 2.79
C TYR A 376 10.38 11.36 3.85
N ALA A 377 11.51 10.71 3.65
CA ALA A 377 12.65 10.80 4.57
C ALA A 377 13.20 12.22 4.62
N ALA A 378 13.39 12.87 3.46
CA ALA A 378 13.85 14.26 3.38
C ALA A 378 12.84 15.24 4.01
N ALA A 379 11.53 15.04 3.79
CA ALA A 379 10.49 15.84 4.44
C ALA A 379 10.50 15.68 5.96
N ALA A 380 10.69 14.46 6.47
CA ALA A 380 10.80 14.19 7.89
C ALA A 380 12.01 14.91 8.52
N GLU A 381 13.17 14.88 7.86
CA GLU A 381 14.36 15.62 8.31
C GLU A 381 14.10 17.14 8.35
N GLN A 382 13.45 17.68 7.34
CA GLN A 382 13.10 19.09 7.31
C GLN A 382 12.11 19.48 8.42
N ILE A 383 11.08 18.66 8.68
CA ILE A 383 10.12 18.87 9.78
C ILE A 383 10.85 18.81 11.14
N ALA A 384 11.78 17.87 11.33
CA ALA A 384 12.58 17.78 12.54
C ALA A 384 13.42 19.03 12.78
N ALA A 385 14.09 19.56 11.75
CA ALA A 385 14.84 20.81 11.82
C ALA A 385 13.92 22.01 12.16
N SER A 386 12.76 22.12 11.48
CA SER A 386 11.77 23.17 11.76
C SER A 386 11.20 23.10 13.18
N SER A 387 11.02 21.88 13.71
CA SER A 387 10.58 21.68 15.10
C SER A 387 11.63 22.12 16.12
N GLN A 388 12.92 21.93 15.82
CA GLN A 388 14.02 22.43 16.66
C GLN A 388 14.07 23.97 16.65
N GLU A 389 13.92 24.61 15.48
CA GLU A 389 13.85 26.08 15.36
C GLU A 389 12.63 26.63 16.10
N LEU A 390 11.48 25.95 16.00
CA LEU A 390 10.27 26.35 16.70
C LEU A 390 10.43 26.27 18.22
N ASN A 391 11.11 25.24 18.74
CA ASN A 391 11.45 25.12 20.16
C ASN A 391 12.33 26.30 20.62
N ALA A 392 13.38 26.63 19.89
CA ALA A 392 14.26 27.77 20.21
C ALA A 392 13.47 29.09 20.20
N SER A 393 12.60 29.33 19.21
CA SER A 393 11.76 30.51 19.14
C SER A 393 10.76 30.54 20.29
N THR A 394 10.24 29.42 20.74
CA THR A 394 9.32 29.35 21.89
C THR A 394 10.03 29.68 23.20
N GLU A 395 11.29 29.28 23.39
CA GLU A 395 12.12 29.66 24.52
C GLU A 395 12.36 31.19 24.54
N GLU A 396 12.66 31.82 23.39
CA GLU A 396 12.81 33.28 23.28
C GLU A 396 11.53 34.02 23.58
N ILE A 397 10.37 33.54 23.10
CA ILE A 397 9.06 34.14 23.41
C ILE A 397 8.78 34.04 24.91
N THR A 398 9.06 32.90 25.54
CA THR A 398 8.88 32.69 26.99
C THR A 398 9.75 33.69 27.78
N ALA A 399 11.01 33.86 27.40
CA ALA A 399 11.90 34.84 28.02
C ALA A 399 11.42 36.31 27.85
N SER A 400 10.84 36.59 26.67
CA SER A 400 10.25 37.90 26.36
C SER A 400 8.99 38.18 27.20
N ALA A 401 8.11 37.18 27.34
CA ALA A 401 6.94 37.25 28.20
C ALA A 401 7.32 37.47 29.66
N GLN A 402 8.31 36.77 30.17
CA GLN A 402 8.83 36.98 31.53
C GLN A 402 9.41 38.38 31.70
N THR A 403 10.10 38.91 30.69
CA THR A 403 10.63 40.28 30.70
C THR A 403 9.49 41.32 30.76
N LEU A 404 8.44 41.06 29.97
CA LEU A 404 7.22 41.94 29.97
C LEU A 404 6.51 41.90 31.32
N ALA A 405 6.31 40.73 31.91
CA ALA A 405 5.75 40.57 33.24
C ALA A 405 6.57 41.33 34.29
N ASN A 406 7.89 41.19 34.27
CA ASN A 406 8.78 41.93 35.17
C ASN A 406 8.73 43.45 34.95
N ALA A 407 8.61 43.92 33.72
CA ALA A 407 8.44 45.34 33.40
C ALA A 407 7.09 45.88 33.96
N ALA A 408 6.01 45.11 33.80
CA ALA A 408 4.70 45.44 34.36
C ALA A 408 4.73 45.55 35.89
N VAL A 409 5.39 44.63 36.57
CA VAL A 409 5.59 44.67 38.03
C VAL A 409 6.39 45.91 38.45
N LYS A 410 7.49 46.22 37.73
CA LYS A 410 8.31 47.41 37.99
C LYS A 410 7.52 48.70 37.78
N LEU A 411 6.71 48.80 36.72
CA LEU A 411 5.81 49.94 36.48
C LEU A 411 4.81 50.09 37.61
N THR A 412 4.14 49.01 38.01
CA THR A 412 3.19 48.99 39.12
C THR A 412 3.86 49.45 40.44
N ALA A 413 5.08 48.98 40.71
CA ALA A 413 5.85 49.39 41.88
C ALA A 413 6.22 50.88 41.83
N ALA A 414 6.68 51.37 40.64
CA ALA A 414 7.06 52.79 40.46
C ALA A 414 5.89 53.73 40.67
N ILE A 415 4.67 53.41 40.26
CA ILE A 415 3.46 54.21 40.46
C ILE A 415 2.75 53.89 41.77
N GLY A 416 3.15 52.85 42.49
CA GLY A 416 2.58 52.43 43.78
C GLY A 416 2.76 53.49 44.89
N ILE A 417 3.67 54.47 44.72
CA ILE A 417 3.87 55.61 45.57
C ILE A 417 2.64 56.58 45.47
N PHE A 418 2.02 56.62 44.26
CA PHE A 418 0.89 57.48 43.98
C PHE A 418 -0.43 56.86 44.43
N ARG A 419 -1.17 57.64 45.26
CA ARG A 419 -2.55 57.26 45.64
C ARG A 419 -3.50 58.16 44.87
N ASP A 420 -4.33 57.56 44.05
CA ASP A 420 -5.35 58.20 43.20
C ASP A 420 -6.77 57.85 43.65
#